data_58b05f2d0a79ac9091749179685be524
#
_entry.id   58b05f2d0a79ac9091749179685be524
#
_cell.length_a   1.000
_cell.length_b   1.000
_cell.length_c   1.000
_cell.angle_alpha   90.00
_cell.angle_beta   90.00
_cell.angle_gamma   90.00
#
_symmetry.space_group_name_H-M   'P 1'
#
loop_
_entity.id
_entity.type
_entity.pdbx_description
1 polymer ?
#
loop_
_entity_poly.entity_id
_entity_poly.type
_entity_poly.pdbx_seq_one_letter_code
_entity_poly.pdbx_strand_id
1 'polypeptide(L)'
;KEKAAALNLSPQEVSVLASIVKGEALHKDEMPDIAGLYLNRLSKGILLQADPTVIFANNDFTIRRVLFKHLTIDNPYNTYKYKGLPPGPIMMPSITSIDAVLNYNKHDYIYMCAKDDFSGYHNFAKTVAEHQINARKFQAALDARNIKK
;
A
#
# COMPACT_ATOMS: atom_id res chain seq x y z
N LYS A 1 -18.24 -7.02 11.56
CA LYS A 1 -19.18 -7.18 10.44
C LYS A 1 -19.87 -5.89 10.06
N GLU A 2 -20.40 -5.18 11.07
CA GLU A 2 -21.08 -3.92 10.80
C GLU A 2 -20.14 -2.86 10.21
N LYS A 3 -18.91 -2.79 10.74
CA LYS A 3 -17.92 -1.84 10.23
C LYS A 3 -17.49 -2.20 8.81
N ALA A 4 -17.35 -3.48 8.52
CA ALA A 4 -17.02 -3.93 7.15
C ALA A 4 -18.15 -3.54 6.19
N ALA A 5 -19.40 -3.76 6.58
CA ALA A 5 -20.55 -3.38 5.74
C ALA A 5 -20.59 -1.88 5.49
N ALA A 6 -20.23 -1.07 6.49
CA ALA A 6 -20.19 0.39 6.34
C ALA A 6 -19.15 0.83 5.33
N LEU A 7 -18.13 0.00 5.07
CA LEU A 7 -17.10 0.26 4.07
C LEU A 7 -17.44 -0.33 2.71
N ASN A 8 -18.58 -1.01 2.59
CA ASN A 8 -18.96 -1.78 1.39
C ASN A 8 -17.98 -2.90 1.09
N LEU A 9 -17.42 -3.51 2.15
CA LEU A 9 -16.48 -4.62 2.01
C LEU A 9 -17.01 -5.85 2.74
N SER A 10 -16.76 -7.01 2.18
CA SER A 10 -17.03 -8.27 2.88
C SER A 10 -15.94 -8.48 3.94
N PRO A 11 -16.18 -9.34 4.94
CA PRO A 11 -15.12 -9.67 5.90
C PRO A 11 -13.85 -10.19 5.24
N GLN A 12 -13.98 -10.97 4.16
CA GLN A 12 -12.84 -11.46 3.41
C GLN A 12 -12.06 -10.32 2.78
N GLU A 13 -12.77 -9.35 2.20
CA GLU A 13 -12.12 -8.18 1.59
C GLU A 13 -11.40 -7.33 2.64
N VAL A 14 -11.96 -7.21 3.84
CA VAL A 14 -11.27 -6.53 4.94
C VAL A 14 -9.95 -7.23 5.25
N SER A 15 -9.95 -8.56 5.29
CA SER A 15 -8.73 -9.32 5.54
C SER A 15 -7.70 -9.12 4.44
N VAL A 16 -8.15 -9.06 3.19
CA VAL A 16 -7.24 -8.81 2.06
C VAL A 16 -6.59 -7.44 2.20
N LEU A 17 -7.40 -6.40 2.43
CA LEU A 17 -6.86 -5.04 2.58
C LEU A 17 -5.94 -4.95 3.80
N ALA A 18 -6.33 -5.58 4.91
CA ALA A 18 -5.51 -5.59 6.12
C ALA A 18 -4.14 -6.23 5.87
N SER A 19 -4.08 -7.29 5.03
CA SER A 19 -2.81 -7.91 4.69
C SER A 19 -1.91 -6.96 3.90
N ILE A 20 -2.49 -6.13 3.03
CA ILE A 20 -1.74 -5.13 2.27
C ILE A 20 -1.22 -4.05 3.22
N VAL A 21 -2.07 -3.55 4.11
CA VAL A 21 -1.68 -2.52 5.09
C VAL A 21 -0.54 -3.03 5.95
N LYS A 22 -0.63 -4.28 6.40
CA LYS A 22 0.43 -4.90 7.20
C LYS A 22 1.74 -4.97 6.41
N GLY A 23 1.66 -5.29 5.12
CA GLY A 23 2.84 -5.37 4.26
C GLY A 23 3.50 -4.03 4.01
N GLU A 24 2.70 -2.95 4.02
CA GLU A 24 3.22 -1.60 3.76
C GLU A 24 3.78 -0.93 5.01
N ALA A 25 3.18 -1.19 6.18
CA ALA A 25 3.49 -0.42 7.37
C ALA A 25 4.60 -1.07 8.19
N LEU A 26 5.62 -0.26 8.54
CA LEU A 26 6.60 -0.65 9.56
C LEU A 26 6.12 -0.24 10.95
N HIS A 27 5.29 0.80 11.03
CA HIS A 27 4.81 1.35 12.30
C HIS A 27 3.30 1.20 12.40
N LYS A 28 2.86 0.66 13.54
CA LYS A 28 1.43 0.40 13.76
C LYS A 28 0.58 1.66 13.75
N ASP A 29 1.15 2.77 14.24
CA ASP A 29 0.42 4.03 14.32
C ASP A 29 0.13 4.65 12.95
N GLU A 30 0.81 4.18 11.91
CA GLU A 30 0.56 4.66 10.55
C GLU A 30 -0.47 3.80 9.80
N MET A 31 -0.77 2.63 10.29
CA MET A 31 -1.70 1.72 9.61
C MET A 31 -3.06 2.33 9.29
N PRO A 32 -3.71 3.08 10.20
CA PRO A 32 -5.01 3.69 9.85
C PRO A 32 -4.94 4.69 8.71
N ASP A 33 -3.85 5.43 8.58
CA ASP A 33 -3.65 6.36 7.46
C ASP A 33 -3.45 5.62 6.15
N ILE A 34 -2.68 4.55 6.17
CA ILE A 34 -2.44 3.71 4.99
C ILE A 34 -3.75 3.05 4.55
N ALA A 35 -4.52 2.55 5.50
CA ALA A 35 -5.84 1.96 5.20
C ALA A 35 -6.75 2.98 4.53
N GLY A 36 -6.78 4.21 5.06
CA GLY A 36 -7.59 5.29 4.49
C GLY A 36 -7.19 5.61 3.07
N LEU A 37 -5.88 5.61 2.78
CA LEU A 37 -5.37 5.86 1.44
C LEU A 37 -5.90 4.82 0.45
N TYR A 38 -5.79 3.54 0.78
CA TYR A 38 -6.25 2.49 -0.12
C TYR A 38 -7.77 2.47 -0.27
N LEU A 39 -8.50 2.78 0.81
CA LEU A 39 -9.95 2.91 0.72
C LEU A 39 -10.34 4.06 -0.20
N ASN A 40 -9.60 5.17 -0.16
CA ASN A 40 -9.82 6.28 -1.08
C ASN A 40 -9.62 5.83 -2.53
N ARG A 41 -8.56 5.07 -2.79
CA ARG A 41 -8.30 4.56 -4.14
C ARG A 41 -9.40 3.62 -4.61
N LEU A 42 -9.84 2.72 -3.74
CA LEU A 42 -10.92 1.80 -4.09
C LEU A 42 -12.19 2.55 -4.45
N SER A 43 -12.56 3.56 -3.65
CA SER A 43 -13.78 4.31 -3.90
C SER A 43 -13.72 5.15 -5.18
N LYS A 44 -12.53 5.54 -5.61
CA LYS A 44 -12.32 6.32 -6.83
C LYS A 44 -12.06 5.45 -8.07
N GLY A 45 -12.01 4.13 -7.90
CA GLY A 45 -11.72 3.23 -9.02
C GLY A 45 -10.29 3.32 -9.53
N ILE A 46 -9.36 3.75 -8.68
CA ILE A 46 -7.94 3.86 -9.02
C ILE A 46 -7.23 2.56 -8.64
N LEU A 47 -6.31 2.11 -9.49
CA LEU A 47 -5.46 0.96 -9.17
C LEU A 47 -4.80 1.17 -7.81
N LEU A 48 -4.73 0.12 -6.97
CA LEU A 48 -4.14 0.24 -5.64
C LEU A 48 -2.64 0.51 -5.71
N GLN A 49 -1.94 -0.10 -6.66
CA GLN A 49 -0.51 0.06 -6.86
C GLN A 49 0.28 -0.15 -5.57
N ALA A 50 -0.04 -1.24 -4.88
CA ALA A 50 0.60 -1.59 -3.62
C ALA A 50 1.79 -2.52 -3.87
N ASP A 51 2.99 -2.05 -3.53
CA ASP A 51 4.23 -2.81 -3.76
C ASP A 51 4.22 -4.21 -3.14
N PRO A 52 3.72 -4.42 -1.91
CA PRO A 52 3.68 -5.77 -1.35
C PRO A 52 2.92 -6.78 -2.20
N THR A 53 1.89 -6.34 -2.93
CA THR A 53 1.15 -7.26 -3.82
C THR A 53 2.00 -7.66 -5.02
N VAL A 54 2.87 -6.79 -5.50
CA VAL A 54 3.77 -7.08 -6.60
C VAL A 54 4.84 -8.08 -6.16
N ILE A 55 5.37 -7.89 -4.96
CA ILE A 55 6.35 -8.82 -4.39
C ILE A 55 5.72 -10.21 -4.27
N PHE A 56 4.49 -10.28 -3.76
CA PHE A 56 3.75 -11.53 -3.66
C PHE A 56 3.51 -12.15 -5.04
N ALA A 57 3.10 -11.33 -6.01
CA ALA A 57 2.80 -11.81 -7.38
C ALA A 57 4.03 -12.36 -8.07
N ASN A 58 5.20 -11.78 -7.83
CA ASN A 58 6.46 -12.25 -8.40
C ASN A 58 7.01 -13.46 -7.64
N ASN A 59 6.42 -13.80 -6.50
CA ASN A 59 6.84 -14.90 -5.65
C ASN A 59 8.34 -14.83 -5.30
N ASP A 60 8.82 -13.61 -5.08
CA ASP A 60 10.22 -13.36 -4.76
C ASP A 60 10.29 -12.37 -3.59
N PHE A 61 10.40 -12.92 -2.37
CA PHE A 61 10.38 -12.12 -1.15
C PHE A 61 11.73 -11.50 -0.82
N THR A 62 12.72 -11.68 -1.71
CA THR A 62 14.03 -11.02 -1.58
C THR A 62 14.02 -9.64 -2.22
N ILE A 63 12.96 -9.26 -2.93
CA ILE A 63 12.85 -7.96 -3.56
C ILE A 63 12.85 -6.87 -2.48
N ARG A 64 13.84 -5.99 -2.53
CA ARG A 64 13.97 -4.86 -1.59
C ARG A 64 13.46 -3.57 -2.19
N ARG A 65 13.51 -3.46 -3.51
CA ARG A 65 13.05 -2.28 -4.24
C ARG A 65 12.33 -2.77 -5.48
N VAL A 66 11.03 -2.45 -5.56
CA VAL A 66 10.22 -2.84 -6.71
C VAL A 66 10.67 -2.00 -7.92
N LEU A 67 11.01 -2.69 -8.99
CA LEU A 67 11.46 -2.07 -10.22
C LEU A 67 10.39 -2.21 -11.30
N PHE A 68 10.53 -1.45 -12.37
CA PHE A 68 9.58 -1.49 -13.48
C PHE A 68 9.34 -2.92 -13.97
N LYS A 69 10.39 -3.73 -14.05
CA LYS A 69 10.26 -5.13 -14.51
C LYS A 69 9.33 -5.96 -13.62
N HIS A 70 9.26 -5.63 -12.32
CA HIS A 70 8.38 -6.34 -11.40
C HIS A 70 6.93 -5.96 -11.61
N LEU A 71 6.68 -4.73 -12.06
CA LEU A 71 5.33 -4.19 -12.21
C LEU A 71 4.58 -4.78 -13.39
N THR A 72 5.27 -5.44 -14.31
CA THR A 72 4.67 -5.95 -15.53
C THR A 72 4.14 -7.38 -15.43
N ILE A 73 4.34 -8.05 -14.29
CA ILE A 73 3.91 -9.44 -14.14
C ILE A 73 2.39 -9.55 -14.33
N ASP A 74 1.97 -10.52 -15.14
CA ASP A 74 0.56 -10.79 -15.37
C ASP A 74 0.06 -11.79 -14.33
N ASN A 75 -0.39 -11.26 -13.20
CA ASN A 75 -0.86 -12.06 -12.07
C ASN A 75 -1.99 -11.29 -11.41
N PRO A 76 -3.11 -11.96 -11.05
CA PRO A 76 -4.26 -11.27 -10.44
C PRO A 76 -3.93 -10.50 -9.17
N TYR A 77 -2.83 -10.83 -8.48
CA TYR A 77 -2.39 -10.11 -7.29
C TYR A 77 -1.66 -8.81 -7.61
N ASN A 78 -1.30 -8.58 -8.88
CA ASN A 78 -0.58 -7.37 -9.26
C ASN A 78 -1.55 -6.18 -9.33
N THR A 79 -1.54 -5.35 -8.28
CA THR A 79 -2.44 -4.20 -8.19
C THR A 79 -2.00 -3.01 -9.04
N TYR A 80 -0.89 -3.11 -9.73
CA TYR A 80 -0.51 -2.14 -10.76
C TYR A 80 -1.19 -2.46 -12.08
N LYS A 81 -1.70 -3.68 -12.23
CA LYS A 81 -2.32 -4.13 -13.48
C LYS A 81 -3.83 -4.34 -13.35
N TYR A 82 -4.27 -4.89 -12.23
CA TYR A 82 -5.67 -5.23 -12.02
C TYR A 82 -6.28 -4.32 -10.96
N LYS A 83 -7.47 -3.79 -11.28
CA LYS A 83 -8.21 -2.90 -10.37
C LYS A 83 -8.74 -3.66 -9.17
N GLY A 84 -8.90 -2.92 -8.07
CA GLY A 84 -9.52 -3.43 -6.87
C GLY A 84 -8.58 -4.27 -6.04
N LEU A 85 -9.16 -4.97 -5.10
CA LEU A 85 -8.42 -5.83 -4.20
C LEU A 85 -7.99 -7.11 -4.93
N PRO A 86 -6.82 -7.67 -4.57
CA PRO A 86 -6.43 -8.97 -5.12
C PRO A 86 -7.37 -10.09 -4.64
N PRO A 87 -7.26 -11.29 -5.24
CA PRO A 87 -8.19 -12.39 -4.92
C PRO A 87 -8.14 -12.89 -3.49
N GLY A 88 -7.04 -12.65 -2.78
CA GLY A 88 -6.91 -13.10 -1.41
C GLY A 88 -5.81 -12.35 -0.67
N PRO A 89 -5.62 -12.63 0.63
CA PRO A 89 -4.56 -11.97 1.39
C PRO A 89 -3.17 -12.35 0.88
N ILE A 90 -2.24 -11.40 0.99
CA ILE A 90 -0.84 -11.65 0.61
C ILE A 90 -0.01 -12.15 1.79
N MET A 91 -0.56 -12.07 2.99
CA MET A 91 0.04 -12.61 4.21
C MET A 91 -1.05 -12.69 5.26
N MET A 92 -0.75 -13.32 6.40
CA MET A 92 -1.69 -13.37 7.51
C MET A 92 -1.85 -11.96 8.09
N PRO A 93 -3.06 -11.37 8.04
CA PRO A 93 -3.26 -10.06 8.66
C PRO A 93 -3.22 -10.19 10.18
N SER A 94 -2.82 -9.12 10.85
CA SER A 94 -2.83 -9.04 12.30
C SER A 94 -4.14 -8.40 12.76
N ILE A 95 -4.45 -8.57 14.05
CA ILE A 95 -5.60 -7.89 14.64
C ILE A 95 -5.43 -6.38 14.48
N THR A 96 -4.22 -5.87 14.70
CA THR A 96 -3.92 -4.45 14.54
C THR A 96 -4.20 -3.95 13.12
N SER A 97 -3.82 -4.72 12.11
CA SER A 97 -4.06 -4.31 10.72
C SER A 97 -5.54 -4.40 10.35
N ILE A 98 -6.26 -5.38 10.87
CA ILE A 98 -7.71 -5.47 10.65
C ILE A 98 -8.42 -4.29 11.31
N ASP A 99 -8.05 -3.97 12.55
CA ASP A 99 -8.61 -2.82 13.26
C ASP A 99 -8.32 -1.51 12.52
N ALA A 100 -7.13 -1.40 11.93
CA ALA A 100 -6.75 -0.21 11.18
C ALA A 100 -7.64 0.01 9.96
N VAL A 101 -8.05 -1.07 9.29
CA VAL A 101 -8.98 -0.97 8.17
C VAL A 101 -10.37 -0.58 8.66
N LEU A 102 -10.84 -1.24 9.71
CA LEU A 102 -12.20 -1.01 10.22
C LEU A 102 -12.34 0.37 10.86
N ASN A 103 -11.26 0.90 11.40
CA ASN A 103 -11.24 2.22 12.08
C ASN A 103 -10.25 3.16 11.40
N TYR A 104 -10.26 3.17 10.06
CA TYR A 104 -9.32 3.94 9.29
C TYR A 104 -9.46 5.44 9.54
N ASN A 105 -8.36 6.17 9.32
CA ASN A 105 -8.37 7.62 9.42
C ASN A 105 -8.90 8.21 8.11
N LYS A 106 -9.85 9.13 8.24
CA LYS A 106 -10.46 9.81 7.09
C LYS A 106 -9.54 10.94 6.62
N HIS A 107 -9.20 10.93 5.35
CA HIS A 107 -8.40 11.98 4.71
C HIS A 107 -8.60 11.87 3.20
N ASP A 108 -7.96 12.75 2.46
CA ASP A 108 -8.09 12.78 1.00
C ASP A 108 -6.82 12.31 0.28
N TYR A 109 -5.88 11.71 1.01
CA TYR A 109 -4.65 11.25 0.40
C TYR A 109 -4.89 10.03 -0.49
N ILE A 110 -4.25 10.03 -1.66
CA ILE A 110 -4.27 8.88 -2.59
C ILE A 110 -2.86 8.48 -3.03
N TYR A 111 -1.83 9.17 -2.57
CA TYR A 111 -0.43 8.84 -2.84
C TYR A 111 0.35 8.77 -1.55
N MET A 112 1.33 7.86 -1.52
CA MET A 112 2.30 7.81 -0.44
C MET A 112 3.62 7.28 -0.97
N CYS A 113 4.70 7.67 -0.32
CA CYS A 113 6.01 7.09 -0.55
C CYS A 113 6.78 7.12 0.76
N ALA A 114 7.80 6.28 0.86
CA ALA A 114 8.62 6.23 2.06
C ALA A 114 9.30 7.58 2.30
N LYS A 115 9.42 7.95 3.56
CA LYS A 115 10.14 9.17 3.93
C LYS A 115 11.62 9.03 3.64
N ASP A 116 12.23 10.14 3.27
CA ASP A 116 13.63 10.20 2.90
C ASP A 116 14.60 10.09 4.07
N ASP A 117 14.09 10.09 5.32
CA ASP A 117 14.89 9.88 6.51
C ASP A 117 15.01 8.39 6.89
N PHE A 118 14.42 7.51 6.10
CA PHE A 118 14.42 6.07 6.31
C PHE A 118 13.86 5.64 7.67
N SER A 119 12.93 6.43 8.21
CA SER A 119 12.27 6.12 9.48
C SER A 119 11.28 4.96 9.36
N GLY A 120 10.88 4.61 8.14
CA GLY A 120 9.84 3.62 7.91
C GLY A 120 8.45 4.24 7.81
N TYR A 121 8.31 5.53 8.09
CA TYR A 121 7.07 6.26 7.87
C TYR A 121 6.96 6.71 6.43
N HIS A 122 5.79 7.22 6.06
CA HIS A 122 5.50 7.62 4.69
C HIS A 122 5.14 9.10 4.62
N ASN A 123 5.42 9.71 3.47
CA ASN A 123 4.88 11.01 3.09
C ASN A 123 3.62 10.76 2.27
N PHE A 124 2.53 11.39 2.66
CA PHE A 124 1.25 11.26 1.98
C PHE A 124 0.97 12.49 1.12
N ALA A 125 0.25 12.31 0.04
CA ALA A 125 -0.08 13.41 -0.86
C ALA A 125 -1.46 13.23 -1.48
N LYS A 126 -2.10 14.36 -1.80
CA LYS A 126 -3.42 14.38 -2.46
C LYS A 126 -3.27 14.49 -3.97
N THR A 127 -2.18 15.06 -4.46
CA THR A 127 -1.97 15.34 -5.88
C THR A 127 -0.71 14.68 -6.38
N VAL A 128 -0.66 14.47 -7.71
CA VAL A 128 0.52 13.93 -8.37
C VAL A 128 1.73 14.85 -8.15
N ALA A 129 1.52 16.16 -8.20
CA ALA A 129 2.62 17.12 -8.04
C ALA A 129 3.27 16.99 -6.67
N GLU A 130 2.46 16.92 -5.61
CA GLU A 130 2.99 16.73 -4.26
C GLU A 130 3.71 15.40 -4.13
N HIS A 131 3.12 14.34 -4.69
CA HIS A 131 3.71 13.01 -4.63
C HIS A 131 5.05 12.96 -5.35
N GLN A 132 5.17 13.62 -6.50
CA GLN A 132 6.42 13.65 -7.25
C GLN A 132 7.53 14.34 -6.48
N ILE A 133 7.23 15.40 -5.74
CA ILE A 133 8.20 16.06 -4.88
C ILE A 133 8.70 15.09 -3.81
N ASN A 134 7.77 14.41 -3.15
CA ASN A 134 8.12 13.45 -2.10
C ASN A 134 8.93 12.28 -2.67
N ALA A 135 8.53 11.77 -3.83
CA ALA A 135 9.20 10.64 -4.47
C ALA A 135 10.63 10.99 -4.88
N ARG A 136 10.85 12.22 -5.38
CA ARG A 136 12.19 12.67 -5.77
C ARG A 136 13.11 12.76 -4.56
N LYS A 137 12.58 13.23 -3.43
CA LYS A 137 13.38 13.30 -2.18
C LYS A 137 13.81 11.91 -1.75
N PHE A 138 12.91 10.96 -1.79
CA PHE A 138 13.22 9.59 -1.41
C PHE A 138 14.21 8.96 -2.38
N GLN A 139 14.01 9.18 -3.68
CA GLN A 139 14.92 8.66 -4.71
C GLN A 139 16.33 9.21 -4.53
N ALA A 140 16.44 10.52 -4.27
CA ALA A 140 17.74 11.15 -4.04
C ALA A 140 18.42 10.56 -2.80
N ALA A 141 17.65 10.29 -1.75
CA ALA A 141 18.19 9.69 -0.53
C ALA A 141 18.68 8.25 -0.77
N LEU A 142 17.95 7.48 -1.57
CA LEU A 142 18.38 6.13 -1.95
C LEU A 142 19.69 6.17 -2.74
N ASP A 143 19.76 7.09 -3.70
CA ASP A 143 20.95 7.21 -4.55
C ASP A 143 22.16 7.64 -3.71
N ALA A 144 21.96 8.54 -2.75
CA ALA A 144 23.02 8.99 -1.85
C ALA A 144 23.58 7.85 -0.99
N ARG A 145 22.77 6.83 -0.71
CA ARG A 145 23.20 5.65 0.06
C ARG A 145 23.61 4.49 -0.83
N ASN A 146 23.66 4.70 -2.15
CA ASN A 146 23.97 3.64 -3.11
C ASN A 146 23.02 2.44 -3.02
N ILE A 147 21.78 2.67 -2.61
CA ILE A 147 20.76 1.62 -2.58
C ILE A 147 20.10 1.59 -3.96
N LYS A 148 20.59 0.71 -4.81
CA LYS A 148 20.04 0.53 -6.15
C LYS A 148 19.50 -0.86 -6.26
N LYS A 149 18.30 -0.98 -6.79
CA LYS A 149 17.71 -2.28 -7.13
C LYS A 149 17.77 -3.30 -5.99
#